data_0ed9fa4d7f7cf36f175153251b931fee
#
_entry.id   0ed9fa4d7f7cf36f175153251b931fee
#
_cell.length_a   1.000
_cell.length_b   1.000
_cell.length_c   1.000
_cell.angle_alpha   90.00
_cell.angle_beta   90.00
_cell.angle_gamma   90.00
#
_symmetry.space_group_name_H-M   'P 1'
#
loop_
_entity.id
_entity.type
_entity.pdbx_description
1 polymer ?
#
loop_
_entity_poly.entity_id
_entity_poly.type
_entity_poly.pdbx_seq_one_letter_code
_entity_poly.pdbx_strand_id
1 'polypeptide(L)'
;MTLIKSISGIRGTIGGKVGDNLTPVDAVKFASAYGTFLKNSQPANRNTKLKVVIGRDARISGPMIHNLVLNTLVGLGIDVIDLGLSTTPTVEIAVPIENADGGIILTASHNPKQWNALKLLNEKGEFLNGAEGAKILEIAEAEAFDFSDVDSLGTVTENDAYMDIHIDEVLNLPLVDAEAVAKRKFKVVVDGVNSSGGVIIPKLLEQMGVEVVKLYCEPNGHFPHNPEPLKEHLGAICELVVQEKADFGIVVDPDVDRLAFISNDGEMFGEEYTLVACADYVLRKTPGNTVSNLSSSRALRDITLKHNGNYQASAVGEVNVVELMKATNAIIGGEGNGGIIYPESHYGRDSLVGVALFLTHLAALDVTVAELRASYPQYYMSKNKIELTPEIDVDAILETISKKYAHEKISTIDGVKIDFPSEWVHLRKSNTEPIIRIYTEAPTQHDADALALRIIQEIQIIVNT
;
A
#
# COMPACT_ATOMS: atom_id res chain seq x y z
N MET A 1 15.21 7.28 -18.13
CA MET A 1 14.40 8.16 -17.25
C MET A 1 13.62 7.28 -16.29
N THR A 2 13.72 7.49 -14.97
CA THR A 2 13.01 6.72 -13.93
C THR A 2 12.12 7.61 -13.05
N LEU A 3 12.19 8.95 -13.22
CA LEU A 3 11.35 9.88 -12.46
C LEU A 3 9.88 9.75 -12.90
N ILE A 4 9.07 9.24 -12.00
CA ILE A 4 7.64 9.04 -12.18
C ILE A 4 6.92 10.08 -11.33
N LYS A 5 6.11 10.90 -11.96
CA LYS A 5 5.26 11.92 -11.34
C LYS A 5 3.84 11.38 -11.38
N SER A 6 3.34 10.86 -10.26
CA SER A 6 2.02 10.23 -10.18
C SER A 6 1.19 10.83 -9.05
N ILE A 7 -0.10 10.52 -9.04
CA ILE A 7 -1.04 10.90 -7.97
C ILE A 7 -0.55 10.41 -6.60
N SER A 8 0.04 9.21 -6.56
CA SER A 8 0.56 8.59 -5.32
C SER A 8 1.95 9.11 -4.92
N GLY A 9 2.43 10.19 -5.52
CA GLY A 9 3.70 10.82 -5.20
C GLY A 9 4.73 10.82 -6.33
N ILE A 10 5.87 11.39 -6.03
CA ILE A 10 6.99 11.57 -6.95
C ILE A 10 8.07 10.56 -6.58
N ARG A 11 8.34 9.59 -7.45
CA ARG A 11 9.31 8.51 -7.22
C ARG A 11 10.35 8.42 -8.33
N GLY A 12 11.54 7.94 -7.99
CA GLY A 12 12.59 7.70 -8.98
C GLY A 12 13.79 6.99 -8.36
N THR A 13 14.69 6.52 -9.22
CA THR A 13 15.99 6.03 -8.76
C THR A 13 16.87 7.20 -8.30
N ILE A 14 17.59 6.99 -7.22
CA ILE A 14 18.47 8.02 -6.65
C ILE A 14 19.70 8.21 -7.53
N GLY A 15 20.10 9.47 -7.74
CA GLY A 15 21.25 9.85 -8.59
C GLY A 15 20.85 10.15 -10.02
N GLY A 16 21.84 10.24 -10.92
CA GLY A 16 21.59 10.52 -12.33
C GLY A 16 21.39 12.00 -12.64
N LYS A 17 20.53 12.30 -13.62
CA LYS A 17 20.27 13.67 -14.10
C LYS A 17 18.98 14.24 -13.48
N VAL A 18 19.00 15.54 -13.20
CA VAL A 18 17.80 16.30 -12.78
C VAL A 18 16.68 16.14 -13.82
N GLY A 19 15.49 15.84 -13.35
CA GLY A 19 14.32 15.60 -14.18
C GLY A 19 14.21 14.20 -14.79
N ASP A 20 15.30 13.43 -14.83
CA ASP A 20 15.30 12.03 -15.30
C ASP A 20 15.23 11.01 -14.16
N ASN A 21 15.70 11.39 -12.98
CA ASN A 21 15.81 10.56 -11.79
C ASN A 21 15.38 11.39 -10.57
N LEU A 22 15.27 10.76 -9.39
CA LEU A 22 15.05 11.50 -8.15
C LEU A 22 16.42 11.99 -7.61
N THR A 23 16.79 13.20 -7.99
CA THR A 23 18.01 13.86 -7.51
C THR A 23 17.70 14.78 -6.32
N PRO A 24 18.75 15.30 -5.61
CA PRO A 24 18.56 16.32 -4.58
C PRO A 24 17.77 17.55 -5.07
N VAL A 25 17.98 17.98 -6.32
CA VAL A 25 17.28 19.13 -6.91
C VAL A 25 15.80 18.81 -7.11
N ASP A 26 15.48 17.59 -7.57
CA ASP A 26 14.09 17.16 -7.74
C ASP A 26 13.37 17.06 -6.37
N ALA A 27 14.05 16.54 -5.33
CA ALA A 27 13.49 16.49 -3.98
C ALA A 27 13.10 17.89 -3.45
N VAL A 28 14.00 18.86 -3.60
CA VAL A 28 13.75 20.27 -3.23
C VAL A 28 12.61 20.85 -4.06
N LYS A 29 12.62 20.63 -5.38
CA LYS A 29 11.60 21.15 -6.31
C LYS A 29 10.20 20.68 -5.93
N PHE A 30 10.03 19.37 -5.70
CA PHE A 30 8.71 18.82 -5.38
C PHE A 30 8.27 19.09 -3.94
N ALA A 31 9.19 19.17 -2.98
CA ALA A 31 8.88 19.64 -1.64
C ALA A 31 8.43 21.12 -1.65
N SER A 32 9.10 21.97 -2.46
CA SER A 32 8.70 23.37 -2.64
C SER A 32 7.30 23.49 -3.26
N ALA A 33 7.02 22.67 -4.28
CA ALA A 33 5.72 22.66 -4.93
C ALA A 33 4.60 22.22 -3.98
N TYR A 34 4.83 21.16 -3.19
CA TYR A 34 3.87 20.70 -2.19
C TYR A 34 3.62 21.75 -1.11
N GLY A 35 4.65 22.33 -0.50
CA GLY A 35 4.49 23.37 0.50
C GLY A 35 3.79 24.62 -0.05
N THR A 36 4.07 25.01 -1.30
CA THR A 36 3.38 26.10 -2.00
C THR A 36 1.91 25.75 -2.25
N PHE A 37 1.61 24.52 -2.65
CA PHE A 37 0.24 24.03 -2.80
C PHE A 37 -0.55 24.15 -1.49
N LEU A 38 0.03 23.74 -0.36
CA LEU A 38 -0.60 23.88 0.95
C LEU A 38 -0.84 25.36 1.31
N LYS A 39 0.13 26.24 1.06
CA LYS A 39 -0.03 27.70 1.28
C LYS A 39 -1.20 28.27 0.47
N ASN A 40 -1.29 27.91 -0.81
CA ASN A 40 -2.33 28.40 -1.72
C ASN A 40 -3.72 27.83 -1.43
N SER A 41 -3.80 26.69 -0.72
CA SER A 41 -5.06 26.04 -0.33
C SER A 41 -5.68 26.66 0.93
N GLN A 42 -4.95 27.53 1.64
CA GLN A 42 -5.41 28.13 2.89
C GLN A 42 -6.17 29.44 2.69
N PRO A 43 -7.11 29.79 3.61
CA PRO A 43 -7.75 31.09 3.62
C PRO A 43 -6.72 32.22 3.83
N ALA A 44 -6.89 33.32 3.12
CA ALA A 44 -5.97 34.48 3.20
C ALA A 44 -5.85 35.11 4.62
N ASN A 45 -6.79 34.85 5.51
CA ASN A 45 -6.84 35.37 6.89
C ASN A 45 -6.36 34.35 7.96
N ARG A 46 -5.68 33.28 7.57
CA ARG A 46 -5.11 32.32 8.52
C ARG A 46 -4.02 32.99 9.37
N ASN A 47 -4.14 32.88 10.69
CA ASN A 47 -3.21 33.49 11.66
C ASN A 47 -2.18 32.52 12.23
N THR A 48 -2.22 31.23 11.84
CA THR A 48 -1.29 30.19 12.29
C THR A 48 -0.41 29.74 11.14
N LYS A 49 0.86 29.41 11.44
CA LYS A 49 1.74 28.78 10.46
C LYS A 49 1.16 27.42 10.02
N LEU A 50 1.48 27.04 8.79
CA LEU A 50 1.24 25.68 8.30
C LEU A 50 2.12 24.70 9.04
N LYS A 51 1.63 23.48 9.21
CA LYS A 51 2.34 22.36 9.84
C LYS A 51 2.31 21.15 8.93
N VAL A 52 3.44 20.48 8.76
CA VAL A 52 3.58 19.26 7.97
C VAL A 52 4.27 18.18 8.82
N VAL A 53 3.71 16.98 8.83
CA VAL A 53 4.35 15.80 9.43
C VAL A 53 5.26 15.16 8.38
N ILE A 54 6.47 14.77 8.77
CA ILE A 54 7.40 14.07 7.89
C ILE A 54 7.91 12.79 8.55
N GLY A 55 7.98 11.69 7.79
CA GLY A 55 8.58 10.43 8.21
C GLY A 55 9.23 9.71 7.03
N ARG A 56 10.07 8.72 7.31
CA ARG A 56 10.75 7.95 6.27
C ARG A 56 10.89 6.48 6.65
N ASP A 57 11.03 5.63 5.64
CA ASP A 57 11.51 4.25 5.83
C ASP A 57 13.03 4.21 6.05
N ALA A 58 13.58 2.99 6.16
CA ALA A 58 15.01 2.81 6.42
C ALA A 58 15.91 2.86 5.18
N ARG A 59 15.40 3.22 3.99
CA ARG A 59 16.20 3.29 2.76
C ARG A 59 17.48 4.09 2.97
N ILE A 60 18.59 3.61 2.41
CA ILE A 60 19.94 4.24 2.54
C ILE A 60 19.91 5.71 2.13
N SER A 61 19.12 6.06 1.11
CA SER A 61 18.96 7.45 0.65
C SER A 61 18.04 8.29 1.54
N GLY A 62 17.33 7.65 2.48
CA GLY A 62 16.35 8.29 3.35
C GLY A 62 16.89 9.54 4.06
N PRO A 63 17.99 9.47 4.82
CA PRO A 63 18.50 10.64 5.55
C PRO A 63 18.84 11.84 4.66
N MET A 64 19.37 11.59 3.45
CA MET A 64 19.71 12.67 2.50
C MET A 64 18.43 13.37 2.00
N ILE A 65 17.45 12.59 1.50
CA ILE A 65 16.21 13.15 0.96
C ILE A 65 15.40 13.82 2.07
N HIS A 66 15.37 13.21 3.26
CA HIS A 66 14.68 13.75 4.43
C HIS A 66 15.18 15.15 4.80
N ASN A 67 16.51 15.33 4.94
CA ASN A 67 17.08 16.61 5.29
C ASN A 67 16.78 17.69 4.24
N LEU A 68 16.80 17.33 2.95
CA LEU A 68 16.45 18.27 1.87
C LEU A 68 15.00 18.69 1.94
N VAL A 69 14.08 17.75 2.07
CA VAL A 69 12.64 18.01 2.12
C VAL A 69 12.28 18.82 3.37
N LEU A 70 12.76 18.40 4.55
CA LEU A 70 12.53 19.07 5.81
C LEU A 70 12.97 20.53 5.77
N ASN A 71 14.23 20.81 5.38
CA ASN A 71 14.74 22.17 5.32
C ASN A 71 14.08 23.03 4.21
N THR A 72 13.60 22.40 3.16
CA THR A 72 12.81 23.11 2.13
C THR A 72 11.47 23.61 2.71
N LEU A 73 10.77 22.78 3.49
CA LEU A 73 9.53 23.17 4.16
C LEU A 73 9.78 24.31 5.18
N VAL A 74 10.85 24.19 5.99
CA VAL A 74 11.29 25.25 6.90
C VAL A 74 11.54 26.56 6.14
N GLY A 75 12.24 26.50 4.99
CA GLY A 75 12.48 27.66 4.12
C GLY A 75 11.21 28.28 3.55
N LEU A 76 10.13 27.51 3.39
CA LEU A 76 8.81 28.00 3.00
C LEU A 76 8.01 28.61 4.18
N GLY A 77 8.56 28.62 5.41
CA GLY A 77 7.86 29.12 6.60
C GLY A 77 6.86 28.13 7.17
N ILE A 78 7.01 26.83 6.89
CA ILE A 78 6.14 25.75 7.34
C ILE A 78 6.80 25.06 8.54
N ASP A 79 6.06 24.89 9.64
CA ASP A 79 6.51 24.12 10.79
C ASP A 79 6.47 22.63 10.46
N VAL A 80 7.50 21.89 10.89
CA VAL A 80 7.66 20.46 10.59
C VAL A 80 7.65 19.66 11.87
N ILE A 81 6.82 18.62 11.92
CA ILE A 81 6.89 17.55 12.92
C ILE A 81 7.65 16.40 12.28
N ASP A 82 8.85 16.15 12.78
CA ASP A 82 9.73 15.10 12.27
C ASP A 82 9.60 13.82 13.10
N LEU A 83 9.07 12.77 12.46
CA LEU A 83 8.93 11.45 13.08
C LEU A 83 10.18 10.56 12.87
N GLY A 84 11.14 11.02 12.11
CA GLY A 84 12.36 10.25 11.80
C GLY A 84 12.05 8.95 11.04
N LEU A 85 12.56 7.82 11.58
CA LEU A 85 12.22 6.48 11.08
C LEU A 85 10.76 6.16 11.42
N SER A 86 9.96 5.89 10.40
CA SER A 86 8.52 5.72 10.55
C SER A 86 7.96 4.77 9.49
N THR A 87 6.65 4.56 9.50
CA THR A 87 5.91 3.81 8.49
C THR A 87 4.93 4.72 7.76
N THR A 88 4.45 4.32 6.59
CA THR A 88 3.39 5.04 5.88
C THR A 88 2.17 5.24 6.77
N PRO A 89 1.54 4.20 7.37
CA PRO A 89 0.36 4.39 8.22
C PRO A 89 0.64 5.20 9.49
N THR A 90 1.84 5.13 10.07
CA THR A 90 2.20 5.96 11.25
C THR A 90 2.17 7.45 10.91
N VAL A 91 2.68 7.85 9.73
CA VAL A 91 2.61 9.26 9.30
C VAL A 91 1.18 9.67 8.99
N GLU A 92 0.39 8.79 8.35
CA GLU A 92 -1.03 9.03 8.06
C GLU A 92 -1.84 9.31 9.34
N ILE A 93 -1.61 8.53 10.40
CA ILE A 93 -2.25 8.72 11.72
C ILE A 93 -1.74 10.00 12.42
N ALA A 94 -0.46 10.31 12.31
CA ALA A 94 0.13 11.47 12.96
C ALA A 94 -0.40 12.81 12.42
N VAL A 95 -0.73 12.89 11.12
CA VAL A 95 -1.23 14.13 10.51
C VAL A 95 -2.47 14.69 11.22
N PRO A 96 -3.58 13.95 11.38
CA PRO A 96 -4.76 14.46 12.09
C PRO A 96 -4.52 14.63 13.59
N ILE A 97 -3.72 13.79 14.26
CA ILE A 97 -3.40 13.92 15.68
C ILE A 97 -2.68 15.25 15.95
N GLU A 98 -1.72 15.60 15.11
CA GLU A 98 -0.98 16.87 15.20
C GLU A 98 -1.79 18.07 14.71
N ASN A 99 -2.98 17.87 14.16
CA ASN A 99 -3.72 18.91 13.42
C ASN A 99 -2.83 19.55 12.35
N ALA A 100 -2.08 18.76 11.63
CA ALA A 100 -1.20 19.21 10.57
C ALA A 100 -1.98 19.44 9.27
N ASP A 101 -1.46 20.28 8.41
CA ASP A 101 -2.08 20.63 7.13
C ASP A 101 -1.78 19.61 6.03
N GLY A 102 -0.88 18.67 6.35
CA GLY A 102 -0.53 17.57 5.47
C GLY A 102 0.67 16.77 5.99
N GLY A 103 1.12 15.83 5.18
CA GLY A 103 2.25 14.98 5.53
C GLY A 103 3.08 14.56 4.33
N ILE A 104 4.31 14.15 4.57
CA ILE A 104 5.20 13.57 3.57
C ILE A 104 5.81 12.28 4.12
N ILE A 105 5.69 11.19 3.37
CA ILE A 105 6.39 9.95 3.66
C ILE A 105 7.48 9.74 2.60
N LEU A 106 8.72 9.57 3.06
CA LEU A 106 9.87 9.35 2.20
C LEU A 106 10.15 7.86 2.09
N THR A 107 9.57 7.25 1.09
CA THR A 107 9.62 5.81 0.82
C THR A 107 9.23 5.51 -0.61
N ALA A 108 9.83 4.51 -1.21
CA ALA A 108 9.36 3.95 -2.48
C ALA A 108 8.66 2.59 -2.30
N SER A 109 8.09 2.32 -1.09
CA SER A 109 7.38 1.08 -0.77
C SER A 109 8.18 -0.16 -1.19
N HIS A 110 7.60 -1.05 -1.95
CA HIS A 110 8.18 -2.30 -2.44
C HIS A 110 9.22 -2.16 -3.57
N ASN A 111 9.52 -0.93 -4.05
CA ASN A 111 10.57 -0.77 -5.06
C ASN A 111 11.96 -1.11 -4.49
N PRO A 112 12.91 -1.61 -5.32
CA PRO A 112 14.26 -1.95 -4.88
C PRO A 112 15.00 -0.77 -4.22
N LYS A 113 16.10 -1.08 -3.52
CA LYS A 113 16.84 -0.14 -2.64
C LYS A 113 17.32 1.15 -3.29
N GLN A 114 17.55 1.15 -4.62
CA GLN A 114 17.98 2.34 -5.36
C GLN A 114 16.86 3.35 -5.62
N TRP A 115 15.60 3.03 -5.33
CA TRP A 115 14.46 3.92 -5.45
C TRP A 115 14.20 4.67 -4.15
N ASN A 116 13.64 5.88 -4.27
CA ASN A 116 12.96 6.59 -3.19
C ASN A 116 11.81 7.41 -3.76
N ALA A 117 10.97 7.97 -2.89
CA ALA A 117 9.86 8.81 -3.32
C ALA A 117 9.44 9.79 -2.22
N LEU A 118 8.70 10.82 -2.63
CA LEU A 118 7.89 11.68 -1.76
C LEU A 118 6.43 11.26 -1.96
N LYS A 119 5.84 10.58 -1.00
CA LYS A 119 4.39 10.34 -0.93
C LYS A 119 3.75 11.49 -0.16
N LEU A 120 2.72 12.12 -0.72
CA LEU A 120 2.14 13.37 -0.22
C LEU A 120 0.74 13.13 0.33
N LEU A 121 0.47 13.64 1.53
CA LEU A 121 -0.79 13.49 2.25
C LEU A 121 -1.52 14.85 2.39
N ASN A 122 -2.84 14.79 2.47
CA ASN A 122 -3.69 15.93 2.86
C ASN A 122 -3.81 16.07 4.39
N GLU A 123 -4.61 17.01 4.85
CA GLU A 123 -4.85 17.29 6.27
C GLU A 123 -5.56 16.17 7.04
N LYS A 124 -6.08 15.16 6.34
CA LYS A 124 -6.72 13.98 6.94
C LYS A 124 -5.76 12.80 7.09
N GLY A 125 -4.51 12.96 6.66
CA GLY A 125 -3.55 11.87 6.59
C GLY A 125 -3.80 10.91 5.42
N GLU A 126 -4.54 11.34 4.38
CA GLU A 126 -4.85 10.53 3.21
C GLU A 126 -4.00 10.97 2.02
N PHE A 127 -3.71 10.06 1.09
CA PHE A 127 -3.03 10.44 -0.15
C PHE A 127 -3.82 11.46 -0.95
N LEU A 128 -3.10 12.37 -1.57
CA LEU A 128 -3.69 13.38 -2.47
C LEU A 128 -4.42 12.72 -3.63
N ASN A 129 -5.54 13.31 -4.03
CA ASN A 129 -6.26 12.88 -5.22
C ASN A 129 -5.63 13.40 -6.52
N GLY A 130 -6.16 12.95 -7.67
CA GLY A 130 -5.61 13.30 -8.99
C GLY A 130 -5.61 14.81 -9.30
N ALA A 131 -6.61 15.54 -8.84
CA ALA A 131 -6.71 16.98 -9.07
C ALA A 131 -5.69 17.77 -8.22
N GLU A 132 -5.47 17.35 -6.98
CA GLU A 132 -4.45 17.91 -6.10
C GLU A 132 -3.05 17.64 -6.61
N GLY A 133 -2.77 16.40 -7.00
CA GLY A 133 -1.48 16.01 -7.60
C GLY A 133 -1.17 16.79 -8.87
N ALA A 134 -2.15 17.01 -9.75
CA ALA A 134 -1.99 17.82 -10.97
C ALA A 134 -1.61 19.26 -10.66
N LYS A 135 -2.20 19.89 -9.65
CA LYS A 135 -1.86 21.25 -9.21
C LYS A 135 -0.42 21.34 -8.70
N ILE A 136 0.04 20.35 -7.94
CA ILE A 136 1.43 20.30 -7.45
C ILE A 136 2.41 20.21 -8.62
N LEU A 137 2.10 19.38 -9.62
CA LEU A 137 2.94 19.27 -10.82
C LEU A 137 2.97 20.58 -11.62
N GLU A 138 1.85 21.29 -11.73
CA GLU A 138 1.78 22.61 -12.38
C GLU A 138 2.65 23.62 -11.63
N ILE A 139 2.58 23.69 -10.30
CA ILE A 139 3.43 24.57 -9.47
C ILE A 139 4.92 24.20 -9.64
N ALA A 140 5.23 22.89 -9.65
CA ALA A 140 6.59 22.42 -9.85
C ALA A 140 7.14 22.80 -11.24
N GLU A 141 6.33 22.69 -12.29
CA GLU A 141 6.74 23.03 -13.66
C GLU A 141 6.99 24.53 -13.81
N ALA A 142 6.12 25.35 -13.22
CA ALA A 142 6.23 26.81 -13.23
C ALA A 142 7.35 27.33 -12.30
N GLU A 143 7.89 26.50 -11.40
CA GLU A 143 8.83 26.88 -10.33
C GLU A 143 8.32 28.12 -9.51
N ALA A 144 7.00 28.22 -9.36
CA ALA A 144 6.33 29.33 -8.70
C ALA A 144 6.38 29.17 -7.17
N PHE A 145 7.59 29.16 -6.61
CA PHE A 145 7.83 29.03 -5.18
C PHE A 145 8.10 30.41 -4.55
N ASP A 146 7.52 30.64 -3.36
CA ASP A 146 7.75 31.84 -2.58
C ASP A 146 8.27 31.45 -1.19
N PHE A 147 9.58 31.58 -0.99
CA PHE A 147 10.25 31.27 0.27
C PHE A 147 10.10 32.43 1.26
N SER A 148 10.08 32.07 2.53
CA SER A 148 9.94 33.02 3.62
C SER A 148 11.25 33.78 3.90
N ASP A 149 11.13 35.00 4.42
CA ASP A 149 12.26 35.72 4.99
C ASP A 149 12.75 35.06 6.29
N VAL A 150 13.90 35.53 6.79
CA VAL A 150 14.58 34.93 7.96
C VAL A 150 13.71 34.95 9.22
N ASP A 151 12.87 35.95 9.40
CA ASP A 151 12.03 36.12 10.58
C ASP A 151 10.77 35.25 10.53
N SER A 152 10.47 34.69 9.36
CA SER A 152 9.25 33.90 9.07
C SER A 152 9.53 32.42 8.80
N LEU A 153 10.78 31.97 8.96
CA LEU A 153 11.14 30.56 8.77
C LEU A 153 10.29 29.64 9.67
N GLY A 154 10.02 28.42 9.17
CA GLY A 154 9.38 27.37 9.96
C GLY A 154 10.29 26.84 11.07
N THR A 155 9.71 26.07 11.96
CA THR A 155 10.43 25.37 13.04
C THR A 155 10.36 23.86 12.86
N VAL A 156 11.28 23.12 13.49
CA VAL A 156 11.28 21.65 13.50
C VAL A 156 11.04 21.16 14.92
N THR A 157 10.11 20.24 15.06
CA THR A 157 9.88 19.50 16.31
C THR A 157 10.07 18.02 16.03
N GLU A 158 11.05 17.40 16.66
CA GLU A 158 11.25 15.95 16.58
C GLU A 158 10.28 15.24 17.53
N ASN A 159 9.67 14.14 17.06
CA ASN A 159 8.78 13.31 17.86
C ASN A 159 8.90 11.84 17.42
N ASP A 160 9.71 11.09 18.13
CA ASP A 160 9.99 9.66 17.90
C ASP A 160 8.99 8.70 18.56
N ALA A 161 7.99 9.22 19.30
CA ALA A 161 6.99 8.42 20.00
C ALA A 161 5.87 7.87 19.07
N TYR A 162 5.78 8.32 17.82
CA TYR A 162 4.63 8.01 16.97
C TYR A 162 4.48 6.53 16.61
N MET A 163 5.56 5.75 16.58
CA MET A 163 5.43 4.29 16.43
C MET A 163 4.70 3.66 17.63
N ASP A 164 4.98 4.12 18.82
CA ASP A 164 4.33 3.62 20.05
C ASP A 164 2.87 4.12 20.13
N ILE A 165 2.61 5.38 19.78
CA ILE A 165 1.25 5.93 19.68
C ILE A 165 0.42 5.12 18.67
N HIS A 166 0.96 4.80 17.50
CA HIS A 166 0.27 3.99 16.50
C HIS A 166 -0.04 2.57 17.01
N ILE A 167 0.90 1.93 17.70
CA ILE A 167 0.65 0.63 18.34
C ILE A 167 -0.49 0.73 19.36
N ASP A 168 -0.48 1.77 20.19
CA ASP A 168 -1.53 1.99 21.19
C ASP A 168 -2.90 2.21 20.52
N GLU A 169 -2.99 3.00 19.45
CA GLU A 169 -4.21 3.19 18.67
C GLU A 169 -4.74 1.85 18.13
N VAL A 170 -3.86 1.00 17.56
CA VAL A 170 -4.24 -0.31 17.02
C VAL A 170 -4.73 -1.25 18.13
N LEU A 171 -4.04 -1.29 19.27
CA LEU A 171 -4.42 -2.15 20.41
C LEU A 171 -5.74 -1.72 21.05
N ASN A 172 -6.13 -0.45 20.93
CA ASN A 172 -7.39 0.08 21.45
C ASN A 172 -8.57 -0.08 20.46
N LEU A 173 -8.36 -0.59 19.25
CA LEU A 173 -9.45 -0.84 18.31
C LEU A 173 -10.48 -1.83 18.87
N PRO A 174 -11.80 -1.59 18.70
CA PRO A 174 -12.86 -2.41 19.32
C PRO A 174 -12.82 -3.89 18.95
N LEU A 175 -12.25 -4.25 17.80
CA LEU A 175 -12.15 -5.63 17.33
C LEU A 175 -10.78 -6.28 17.63
N VAL A 176 -9.86 -5.60 18.31
CA VAL A 176 -8.56 -6.17 18.73
C VAL A 176 -8.68 -6.70 20.15
N ASP A 177 -8.38 -7.98 20.33
CA ASP A 177 -8.38 -8.67 21.64
C ASP A 177 -6.99 -9.21 21.96
N ALA A 178 -6.11 -8.32 22.45
CA ALA A 178 -4.75 -8.67 22.82
C ALA A 178 -4.69 -9.72 23.95
N GLU A 179 -5.68 -9.76 24.86
CA GLU A 179 -5.72 -10.77 25.93
C GLU A 179 -6.02 -12.17 25.37
N ALA A 180 -6.93 -12.28 24.41
CA ALA A 180 -7.22 -13.55 23.73
C ALA A 180 -5.99 -14.04 22.95
N VAL A 181 -5.27 -13.13 22.28
CA VAL A 181 -4.03 -13.44 21.56
C VAL A 181 -2.96 -13.92 22.53
N ALA A 182 -2.72 -13.21 23.64
CA ALA A 182 -1.72 -13.58 24.66
C ALA A 182 -1.96 -14.99 25.26
N LYS A 183 -3.23 -15.37 25.44
CA LYS A 183 -3.60 -16.71 25.95
C LYS A 183 -3.19 -17.86 25.01
N ARG A 184 -3.08 -17.57 23.69
CA ARG A 184 -2.69 -18.56 22.66
C ARG A 184 -1.19 -18.84 22.66
N LYS A 185 -0.37 -17.94 23.19
CA LYS A 185 1.10 -18.06 23.22
C LYS A 185 1.69 -18.33 21.83
N PHE A 186 1.23 -17.60 20.84
CA PHE A 186 1.74 -17.73 19.48
C PHE A 186 3.25 -17.46 19.42
N LYS A 187 3.95 -18.24 18.58
CA LYS A 187 5.32 -18.00 18.15
C LYS A 187 5.32 -17.59 16.68
N VAL A 188 5.86 -16.43 16.35
CA VAL A 188 5.76 -15.83 15.01
C VAL A 188 7.13 -15.42 14.49
N VAL A 189 7.45 -15.74 13.25
CA VAL A 189 8.62 -15.22 12.54
C VAL A 189 8.23 -13.90 11.86
N VAL A 190 9.04 -12.86 12.02
CA VAL A 190 8.82 -11.55 11.39
C VAL A 190 9.95 -11.23 10.43
N ASP A 191 9.62 -11.00 9.18
CA ASP A 191 10.52 -10.43 8.16
C ASP A 191 10.17 -8.96 7.95
N GLY A 192 11.04 -8.07 8.44
CA GLY A 192 10.91 -6.62 8.32
C GLY A 192 11.71 -6.03 7.15
N VAL A 193 12.27 -6.87 6.28
CA VAL A 193 13.08 -6.50 5.09
C VAL A 193 14.17 -5.45 5.38
N ASN A 194 14.74 -5.49 6.61
CA ASN A 194 15.68 -4.50 7.13
C ASN A 194 15.19 -3.04 6.99
N SER A 195 13.90 -2.82 7.27
CA SER A 195 13.27 -1.51 7.26
C SER A 195 12.41 -1.27 8.51
N SER A 196 11.53 -0.29 8.48
CA SER A 196 10.70 0.17 9.60
C SER A 196 9.87 -0.94 10.22
N GLY A 197 9.42 -1.91 9.42
CA GLY A 197 8.66 -3.07 9.87
C GLY A 197 9.41 -3.94 10.88
N GLY A 198 10.75 -4.02 10.76
CA GLY A 198 11.61 -4.73 11.72
C GLY A 198 11.63 -4.14 13.13
N VAL A 199 11.17 -2.91 13.28
CA VAL A 199 11.03 -2.22 14.57
C VAL A 199 9.60 -2.32 15.09
N ILE A 200 8.63 -1.88 14.30
CA ILE A 200 7.26 -1.67 14.79
C ILE A 200 6.46 -2.98 14.94
N ILE A 201 6.62 -3.94 14.00
CA ILE A 201 5.87 -5.22 14.06
C ILE A 201 6.28 -6.07 15.27
N PRO A 202 7.59 -6.28 15.58
CA PRO A 202 7.99 -6.96 16.81
C PRO A 202 7.44 -6.29 18.07
N LYS A 203 7.47 -4.94 18.17
CA LYS A 203 6.91 -4.21 19.31
C LYS A 203 5.41 -4.48 19.50
N LEU A 204 4.62 -4.41 18.41
CA LEU A 204 3.18 -4.72 18.46
C LEU A 204 2.94 -6.16 18.96
N LEU A 205 3.64 -7.12 18.39
CA LEU A 205 3.51 -8.54 18.74
C LEU A 205 3.90 -8.81 20.21
N GLU A 206 5.00 -8.24 20.69
CA GLU A 206 5.45 -8.35 22.06
C GLU A 206 4.39 -7.79 23.05
N GLN A 207 3.72 -6.66 22.72
CA GLN A 207 2.62 -6.11 23.52
C GLN A 207 1.36 -6.99 23.47
N MET A 208 1.15 -7.75 22.41
CA MET A 208 0.08 -8.76 22.31
C MET A 208 0.45 -10.11 22.96
N GLY A 209 1.62 -10.21 23.62
CA GLY A 209 2.07 -11.45 24.30
C GLY A 209 2.52 -12.56 23.34
N VAL A 210 2.97 -12.22 22.15
CA VAL A 210 3.46 -13.15 21.12
C VAL A 210 4.97 -13.31 21.22
N GLU A 211 5.47 -14.55 21.12
CA GLU A 211 6.91 -14.84 20.98
C GLU A 211 7.37 -14.52 19.55
N VAL A 212 8.40 -13.66 19.42
CA VAL A 212 8.87 -13.17 18.11
C VAL A 212 10.24 -13.72 17.76
N VAL A 213 10.35 -14.35 16.59
CA VAL A 213 11.61 -14.68 15.93
C VAL A 213 11.89 -13.64 14.84
N LYS A 214 12.96 -12.86 14.99
CA LYS A 214 13.29 -11.73 14.09
C LYS A 214 14.13 -12.22 12.91
N LEU A 215 13.65 -11.98 11.69
CA LEU A 215 14.37 -12.16 10.43
C LEU A 215 14.43 -10.82 9.72
N TYR A 216 15.63 -10.36 9.36
CA TYR A 216 15.81 -9.09 8.64
C TYR A 216 15.11 -7.89 9.30
N CYS A 217 15.28 -7.74 10.61
CA CYS A 217 14.64 -6.70 11.42
C CYS A 217 15.59 -5.55 11.83
N GLU A 218 16.77 -5.42 11.20
CA GLU A 218 17.68 -4.29 11.41
C GLU A 218 17.35 -3.16 10.44
N PRO A 219 16.91 -1.96 10.89
CA PRO A 219 16.44 -0.89 10.00
C PRO A 219 17.61 -0.15 9.33
N ASN A 220 18.46 -0.87 8.59
CA ASN A 220 19.66 -0.34 7.93
C ASN A 220 19.49 -0.07 6.43
N GLY A 221 18.32 -0.41 5.84
CA GLY A 221 17.99 -0.19 4.44
C GLY A 221 18.70 -1.10 3.43
N HIS A 222 19.47 -2.08 3.92
CA HIS A 222 20.06 -3.13 3.10
C HIS A 222 19.07 -4.28 2.94
N PHE A 223 18.18 -4.17 1.97
CA PHE A 223 17.15 -5.18 1.72
C PHE A 223 17.78 -6.50 1.29
N PRO A 224 17.58 -7.60 2.05
CA PRO A 224 18.21 -8.89 1.77
C PRO A 224 17.57 -9.63 0.59
N HIS A 225 16.36 -9.27 0.23
CA HIS A 225 15.61 -9.76 -0.93
C HIS A 225 14.84 -8.62 -1.58
N ASN A 226 14.16 -8.88 -2.70
CA ASN A 226 13.25 -7.91 -3.28
C ASN A 226 12.15 -7.58 -2.25
N PRO A 227 11.93 -6.30 -1.92
CA PRO A 227 11.04 -5.91 -0.84
C PRO A 227 9.54 -6.10 -1.14
N GLU A 228 9.17 -6.54 -2.34
CA GLU A 228 7.79 -6.93 -2.62
C GLU A 228 7.50 -8.30 -2.01
N PRO A 229 6.47 -8.45 -1.14
CA PRO A 229 6.19 -9.68 -0.42
C PRO A 229 5.51 -10.74 -1.29
N LEU A 230 6.23 -11.23 -2.32
CA LEU A 230 5.80 -12.26 -3.25
C LEU A 230 6.52 -13.60 -2.97
N LYS A 231 5.86 -14.71 -3.28
CA LYS A 231 6.35 -16.08 -3.02
C LYS A 231 7.80 -16.29 -3.47
N GLU A 232 8.18 -15.77 -4.63
CA GLU A 232 9.51 -15.93 -5.23
C GLU A 232 10.65 -15.26 -4.44
N HIS A 233 10.31 -14.34 -3.50
CA HIS A 233 11.28 -13.59 -2.71
C HIS A 233 11.36 -14.05 -1.25
N LEU A 234 10.45 -14.91 -0.78
CA LEU A 234 10.21 -15.21 0.62
C LEU A 234 10.68 -16.59 1.08
N GLY A 235 11.59 -17.26 0.33
CA GLY A 235 12.09 -18.60 0.67
C GLY A 235 12.66 -18.70 2.08
N ALA A 236 13.45 -17.68 2.51
CA ALA A 236 14.10 -17.71 3.82
C ALA A 236 13.11 -17.73 5.00
N ILE A 237 12.04 -16.93 4.95
CA ILE A 237 11.03 -16.94 6.03
C ILE A 237 10.19 -18.23 5.98
N CYS A 238 9.85 -18.73 4.79
CA CYS A 238 9.13 -20.00 4.64
C CYS A 238 9.89 -21.18 5.31
N GLU A 239 11.20 -21.24 5.10
CA GLU A 239 12.06 -22.23 5.75
C GLU A 239 12.16 -22.02 7.26
N LEU A 240 12.34 -20.76 7.70
CA LEU A 240 12.53 -20.42 9.10
C LEU A 240 11.27 -20.69 9.94
N VAL A 241 10.07 -20.46 9.42
CA VAL A 241 8.80 -20.79 10.09
C VAL A 241 8.76 -22.28 10.44
N VAL A 242 9.14 -23.15 9.50
CA VAL A 242 9.17 -24.61 9.73
C VAL A 242 10.29 -25.01 10.70
N GLN A 243 11.49 -24.44 10.56
CA GLN A 243 12.64 -24.73 11.42
C GLN A 243 12.39 -24.36 12.88
N GLU A 244 11.83 -23.19 13.10
CA GLU A 244 11.48 -22.65 14.42
C GLU A 244 10.21 -23.26 15.00
N LYS A 245 9.47 -24.05 14.22
CA LYS A 245 8.12 -24.55 14.56
C LYS A 245 7.20 -23.42 14.98
N ALA A 246 7.29 -22.29 14.28
CA ALA A 246 6.46 -21.15 14.52
C ALA A 246 5.02 -21.40 14.06
N ASP A 247 4.06 -20.75 14.69
CA ASP A 247 2.65 -20.85 14.32
C ASP A 247 2.41 -20.24 12.93
N PHE A 248 3.18 -19.21 12.58
CA PHE A 248 3.17 -18.58 11.25
C PHE A 248 4.30 -17.56 11.09
N GLY A 249 4.41 -16.98 9.88
CA GLY A 249 5.29 -15.89 9.55
C GLY A 249 4.53 -14.63 9.13
N ILE A 250 5.12 -13.47 9.42
CA ILE A 250 4.64 -12.14 9.00
C ILE A 250 5.73 -11.51 8.14
N VAL A 251 5.33 -11.01 6.98
CA VAL A 251 6.20 -10.25 6.07
C VAL A 251 5.55 -8.90 5.79
N VAL A 252 6.31 -7.83 5.92
CA VAL A 252 5.88 -6.48 5.54
C VAL A 252 6.86 -5.86 4.55
N ASP A 253 6.37 -4.93 3.73
CA ASP A 253 7.23 -4.14 2.86
C ASP A 253 7.93 -2.99 3.64
N PRO A 254 8.88 -2.26 3.03
CA PRO A 254 9.72 -1.29 3.74
C PRO A 254 8.98 -0.21 4.53
N ASP A 255 7.79 0.19 4.12
CA ASP A 255 6.99 1.24 4.74
C ASP A 255 5.70 0.74 5.42
N VAL A 256 5.55 -0.60 5.50
CA VAL A 256 4.56 -1.30 6.34
C VAL A 256 3.10 -1.06 5.90
N ASP A 257 2.90 -0.80 4.63
CA ASP A 257 1.56 -0.65 4.04
C ASP A 257 1.06 -1.95 3.35
N ARG A 258 1.94 -2.99 3.22
CA ARG A 258 1.61 -4.31 2.68
C ARG A 258 2.00 -5.41 3.65
N LEU A 259 1.16 -6.42 3.73
CA LEU A 259 1.24 -7.52 4.66
C LEU A 259 1.01 -8.86 3.97
N ALA A 260 1.92 -9.80 4.17
CA ALA A 260 1.73 -11.18 3.76
C ALA A 260 1.98 -12.13 4.95
N PHE A 261 1.29 -13.27 4.95
CA PHE A 261 1.46 -14.31 5.95
C PHE A 261 2.05 -15.58 5.34
N ILE A 262 2.86 -16.27 6.14
CA ILE A 262 3.38 -17.60 5.86
C ILE A 262 2.70 -18.57 6.84
N SER A 263 2.10 -19.63 6.34
CA SER A 263 1.43 -20.64 7.16
C SER A 263 2.44 -21.48 7.96
N ASN A 264 1.96 -22.16 8.98
CA ASN A 264 2.77 -23.02 9.87
C ASN A 264 3.51 -24.18 9.15
N ASP A 265 3.09 -24.53 7.95
CA ASP A 265 3.73 -25.52 7.07
C ASP A 265 4.79 -24.90 6.12
N GLY A 266 5.03 -23.60 6.22
CA GLY A 266 5.97 -22.86 5.35
C GLY A 266 5.38 -22.43 4.00
N GLU A 267 4.12 -22.72 3.71
CA GLU A 267 3.46 -22.26 2.49
C GLU A 267 2.92 -20.84 2.64
N MET A 268 2.87 -20.12 1.51
CA MET A 268 2.27 -18.77 1.49
C MET A 268 0.77 -18.84 1.80
N PHE A 269 0.30 -18.01 2.72
CA PHE A 269 -1.13 -17.77 2.90
C PHE A 269 -1.74 -17.10 1.66
N GLY A 270 -0.92 -16.32 0.97
CA GLY A 270 -1.25 -15.55 -0.24
C GLY A 270 -1.63 -14.11 0.09
N GLU A 271 -0.97 -13.16 -0.57
CA GLU A 271 -1.18 -11.72 -0.32
C GLU A 271 -2.64 -11.28 -0.52
N GLU A 272 -3.33 -11.87 -1.49
CA GLU A 272 -4.77 -11.62 -1.73
C GLU A 272 -5.64 -12.02 -0.52
N TYR A 273 -5.25 -13.09 0.19
CA TYR A 273 -6.02 -13.66 1.30
C TYR A 273 -5.79 -12.95 2.63
N THR A 274 -4.79 -12.09 2.73
CA THR A 274 -4.61 -11.22 3.89
C THR A 274 -5.85 -10.36 4.12
N LEU A 275 -6.32 -9.67 3.09
CA LEU A 275 -7.56 -8.89 3.14
C LEU A 275 -8.79 -9.78 3.37
N VAL A 276 -8.86 -10.96 2.73
CA VAL A 276 -9.99 -11.89 2.88
C VAL A 276 -10.15 -12.34 4.33
N ALA A 277 -9.05 -12.70 5.00
CA ALA A 277 -9.06 -13.16 6.40
C ALA A 277 -9.46 -12.04 7.37
N CYS A 278 -8.88 -10.85 7.21
CA CYS A 278 -9.26 -9.69 8.03
C CYS A 278 -10.73 -9.32 7.81
N ALA A 279 -11.20 -9.33 6.55
CA ALA A 279 -12.59 -9.04 6.23
C ALA A 279 -13.57 -10.09 6.78
N ASP A 280 -13.24 -11.39 6.70
CA ASP A 280 -14.08 -12.45 7.31
C ASP A 280 -14.24 -12.21 8.81
N TYR A 281 -13.17 -11.84 9.51
CA TYR A 281 -13.23 -11.52 10.93
C TYR A 281 -14.12 -10.29 11.23
N VAL A 282 -13.86 -9.18 10.54
CA VAL A 282 -14.64 -7.94 10.73
C VAL A 282 -16.12 -8.18 10.43
N LEU A 283 -16.43 -8.82 9.30
CA LEU A 283 -17.81 -9.11 8.87
C LEU A 283 -18.56 -10.06 9.81
N ARG A 284 -17.86 -10.98 10.49
CA ARG A 284 -18.47 -11.83 11.54
C ARG A 284 -18.94 -11.03 12.75
N LYS A 285 -18.30 -9.90 13.03
CA LYS A 285 -18.60 -9.03 14.18
C LYS A 285 -19.57 -7.92 13.80
N THR A 286 -19.34 -7.32 12.65
CA THR A 286 -20.10 -6.18 12.15
C THR A 286 -20.41 -6.43 10.67
N PRO A 287 -21.64 -6.88 10.32
CA PRO A 287 -22.02 -7.02 8.91
C PRO A 287 -21.96 -5.67 8.18
N GLY A 288 -21.46 -5.67 6.96
CA GLY A 288 -21.30 -4.42 6.19
C GLY A 288 -20.75 -4.63 4.78
N ASN A 289 -20.44 -3.54 4.12
CA ASN A 289 -19.92 -3.54 2.77
C ASN A 289 -18.40 -3.65 2.77
N THR A 290 -17.82 -4.20 1.69
CA THR A 290 -16.38 -4.24 1.47
C THR A 290 -16.02 -3.70 0.10
N VAL A 291 -14.79 -3.20 -0.02
CA VAL A 291 -14.24 -2.68 -1.28
C VAL A 291 -12.84 -3.22 -1.49
N SER A 292 -12.53 -3.63 -2.71
CA SER A 292 -11.15 -3.77 -3.17
C SER A 292 -10.98 -3.18 -4.57
N ASN A 293 -9.80 -3.30 -5.17
CA ASN A 293 -9.62 -2.88 -6.55
C ASN A 293 -9.99 -3.99 -7.55
N LEU A 294 -10.12 -3.62 -8.83
CA LEU A 294 -10.50 -4.56 -9.90
C LEU A 294 -9.52 -5.73 -10.11
N SER A 295 -8.26 -5.58 -9.69
CA SER A 295 -7.23 -6.61 -9.83
C SER A 295 -7.15 -7.56 -8.63
N SER A 296 -7.97 -7.36 -7.60
CA SER A 296 -8.01 -8.20 -6.40
C SER A 296 -8.84 -9.47 -6.61
N SER A 297 -8.55 -10.48 -5.79
CA SER A 297 -9.25 -11.76 -5.84
C SER A 297 -10.76 -11.62 -5.56
N ARG A 298 -11.56 -12.42 -6.27
CA ARG A 298 -13.00 -12.54 -5.98
C ARG A 298 -13.31 -13.21 -4.65
N ALA A 299 -12.32 -13.79 -3.98
CA ALA A 299 -12.50 -14.39 -2.66
C ALA A 299 -13.07 -13.39 -1.64
N LEU A 300 -12.67 -12.11 -1.70
CA LEU A 300 -13.26 -11.07 -0.85
C LEU A 300 -14.75 -10.86 -1.14
N ARG A 301 -15.14 -10.82 -2.42
CA ARG A 301 -16.56 -10.75 -2.82
C ARG A 301 -17.35 -11.90 -2.22
N ASP A 302 -16.84 -13.12 -2.35
CA ASP A 302 -17.55 -14.33 -1.91
C ASP A 302 -17.70 -14.35 -0.38
N ILE A 303 -16.68 -13.94 0.37
CA ILE A 303 -16.77 -13.78 1.83
C ILE A 303 -17.76 -12.67 2.21
N THR A 304 -17.76 -11.54 1.51
CA THR A 304 -18.69 -10.45 1.77
C THR A 304 -20.15 -10.90 1.58
N LEU A 305 -20.43 -11.59 0.48
CA LEU A 305 -21.76 -12.14 0.20
C LEU A 305 -22.19 -13.20 1.22
N LYS A 306 -21.27 -14.05 1.69
CA LYS A 306 -21.50 -15.03 2.77
C LYS A 306 -21.98 -14.35 4.05
N HIS A 307 -21.52 -13.13 4.33
CA HIS A 307 -21.93 -12.32 5.47
C HIS A 307 -23.08 -11.34 5.16
N ASN A 308 -23.79 -11.51 4.03
CA ASN A 308 -24.88 -10.65 3.57
C ASN A 308 -24.50 -9.18 3.35
N GLY A 309 -23.23 -8.89 3.10
CA GLY A 309 -22.74 -7.56 2.72
C GLY A 309 -22.74 -7.36 1.20
N ASN A 310 -22.44 -6.13 0.76
CA ASN A 310 -22.26 -5.79 -0.63
C ASN A 310 -20.78 -5.53 -0.91
N TYR A 311 -20.28 -6.16 -1.97
CA TYR A 311 -18.90 -5.95 -2.46
C TYR A 311 -18.90 -5.04 -3.69
N GLN A 312 -17.97 -4.10 -3.71
CA GLN A 312 -17.67 -3.29 -4.91
C GLN A 312 -16.17 -3.25 -5.19
N ALA A 313 -15.83 -3.04 -6.46
CA ALA A 313 -14.44 -2.92 -6.91
C ALA A 313 -14.19 -1.55 -7.54
N SER A 314 -13.12 -0.88 -7.10
CA SER A 314 -12.64 0.40 -7.65
C SER A 314 -11.63 0.21 -8.77
N ALA A 315 -11.25 1.29 -9.44
CA ALA A 315 -9.99 1.36 -10.17
C ALA A 315 -8.81 0.99 -9.23
N VAL A 316 -7.69 0.53 -9.82
CA VAL A 316 -6.50 0.18 -9.04
C VAL A 316 -5.84 1.43 -8.47
N GLY A 317 -5.36 1.32 -7.23
CA GLY A 317 -4.72 2.37 -6.46
C GLY A 317 -5.51 2.73 -5.20
N GLU A 318 -4.78 2.91 -4.12
CA GLU A 318 -5.33 3.13 -2.79
C GLU A 318 -6.35 4.28 -2.73
N VAL A 319 -6.04 5.42 -3.35
CA VAL A 319 -6.95 6.58 -3.41
C VAL A 319 -8.33 6.20 -3.96
N ASN A 320 -8.37 5.41 -5.04
CA ASN A 320 -9.62 4.96 -5.63
C ASN A 320 -10.40 3.99 -4.73
N VAL A 321 -9.67 3.12 -4.00
CA VAL A 321 -10.27 2.22 -3.01
C VAL A 321 -10.89 3.03 -1.88
N VAL A 322 -10.15 3.98 -1.31
CA VAL A 322 -10.60 4.86 -0.22
C VAL A 322 -11.83 5.67 -0.62
N GLU A 323 -11.82 6.30 -1.80
CA GLU A 323 -12.98 7.06 -2.29
C GLU A 323 -14.23 6.18 -2.42
N LEU A 324 -14.09 4.96 -2.96
CA LEU A 324 -15.21 4.04 -3.08
C LEU A 324 -15.66 3.49 -1.71
N MET A 325 -14.74 3.24 -0.78
CA MET A 325 -15.07 2.84 0.59
C MET A 325 -15.94 3.90 1.27
N LYS A 326 -15.57 5.17 1.17
CA LYS A 326 -16.35 6.30 1.71
C LYS A 326 -17.73 6.41 1.06
N ALA A 327 -17.78 6.31 -0.27
CA ALA A 327 -19.03 6.40 -1.03
C ALA A 327 -20.03 5.27 -0.71
N THR A 328 -19.51 4.09 -0.32
CA THR A 328 -20.32 2.89 -0.05
C THR A 328 -20.47 2.56 1.42
N ASN A 329 -19.88 3.38 2.32
CA ASN A 329 -19.77 3.09 3.74
C ASN A 329 -19.21 1.69 4.00
N ALA A 330 -18.15 1.31 3.28
CA ALA A 330 -17.49 0.04 3.46
C ALA A 330 -16.74 0.00 4.81
N ILE A 331 -16.94 -1.08 5.57
CA ILE A 331 -16.38 -1.23 6.92
C ILE A 331 -14.95 -1.79 6.94
N ILE A 332 -14.54 -2.40 5.84
CA ILE A 332 -13.17 -2.84 5.58
C ILE A 332 -12.96 -2.90 4.07
N GLY A 333 -11.75 -2.62 3.63
CA GLY A 333 -11.35 -2.72 2.24
C GLY A 333 -9.85 -2.84 2.10
N GLY A 334 -9.36 -2.69 0.87
CA GLY A 334 -7.93 -2.75 0.61
C GLY A 334 -7.60 -3.19 -0.81
N GLU A 335 -6.39 -3.66 -0.96
CA GLU A 335 -5.87 -4.14 -2.25
C GLU A 335 -5.34 -5.56 -2.12
N GLY A 336 -5.40 -6.33 -3.20
CA GLY A 336 -4.91 -7.72 -3.25
C GLY A 336 -3.40 -7.89 -3.13
N ASN A 337 -2.68 -6.83 -2.84
CA ASN A 337 -1.24 -6.83 -2.55
C ASN A 337 -0.92 -6.92 -1.04
N GLY A 338 -1.89 -7.29 -0.21
CA GLY A 338 -1.77 -7.35 1.24
C GLY A 338 -2.09 -6.04 1.97
N GLY A 339 -2.57 -5.01 1.27
CA GLY A 339 -2.94 -3.73 1.87
C GLY A 339 -4.33 -3.79 2.50
N ILE A 340 -4.43 -3.58 3.81
CA ILE A 340 -5.67 -3.55 4.59
C ILE A 340 -6.03 -2.11 4.91
N ILE A 341 -7.27 -1.72 4.65
CA ILE A 341 -7.83 -0.41 5.04
C ILE A 341 -9.00 -0.66 5.98
N TYR A 342 -8.89 -0.19 7.21
CA TYR A 342 -9.90 -0.34 8.24
C TYR A 342 -10.32 1.05 8.78
N PRO A 343 -11.47 1.58 8.36
CA PRO A 343 -11.89 2.96 8.65
C PRO A 343 -12.03 3.32 10.13
N GLU A 344 -12.22 2.34 11.03
CA GLU A 344 -12.21 2.57 12.48
C GLU A 344 -10.84 3.03 12.98
N SER A 345 -9.75 2.75 12.24
CA SER A 345 -8.42 3.29 12.48
C SER A 345 -8.22 4.54 11.60
N HIS A 346 -8.02 4.35 10.32
CA HIS A 346 -7.86 5.43 9.34
C HIS A 346 -8.13 4.96 7.91
N TYR A 347 -8.15 5.88 6.96
CA TYR A 347 -8.33 5.59 5.53
C TYR A 347 -6.99 5.45 4.79
N GLY A 348 -6.13 4.56 5.28
CA GLY A 348 -4.87 4.19 4.66
C GLY A 348 -4.60 2.69 4.82
N ARG A 349 -3.69 2.14 4.03
CA ARG A 349 -3.30 0.73 4.15
C ARG A 349 -2.37 0.56 5.36
N ASP A 350 -2.72 -0.37 6.25
CA ASP A 350 -2.05 -0.54 7.53
C ASP A 350 -1.81 -2.01 7.87
N SER A 351 -0.53 -2.39 7.88
CA SER A 351 -0.13 -3.75 8.26
C SER A 351 -0.28 -4.03 9.74
N LEU A 352 -0.19 -3.02 10.63
CA LEU A 352 -0.38 -3.23 12.07
C LEU A 352 -1.82 -3.62 12.38
N VAL A 353 -2.77 -2.90 11.80
CA VAL A 353 -4.20 -3.23 11.87
C VAL A 353 -4.45 -4.63 11.32
N GLY A 354 -3.87 -4.94 10.15
CA GLY A 354 -3.98 -6.27 9.55
C GLY A 354 -3.46 -7.38 10.45
N VAL A 355 -2.29 -7.21 11.07
CA VAL A 355 -1.68 -8.17 12.01
C VAL A 355 -2.57 -8.35 13.25
N ALA A 356 -3.03 -7.27 13.85
CA ALA A 356 -3.84 -7.33 15.08
C ALA A 356 -5.21 -8.00 14.85
N LEU A 357 -5.89 -7.67 13.75
CA LEU A 357 -7.16 -8.31 13.37
C LEU A 357 -6.97 -9.80 13.04
N PHE A 358 -5.90 -10.15 12.30
CA PHE A 358 -5.61 -11.54 11.93
C PHE A 358 -5.30 -12.40 13.16
N LEU A 359 -4.45 -11.92 14.07
CA LEU A 359 -4.14 -12.62 15.32
C LEU A 359 -5.39 -12.83 16.20
N THR A 360 -6.22 -11.79 16.31
CA THR A 360 -7.47 -11.90 17.07
C THR A 360 -8.42 -12.90 16.42
N HIS A 361 -8.48 -12.93 15.09
CA HIS A 361 -9.27 -13.92 14.36
C HIS A 361 -8.79 -15.35 14.63
N LEU A 362 -7.49 -15.61 14.54
CA LEU A 362 -6.91 -16.91 14.86
C LEU A 362 -7.17 -17.33 16.32
N ALA A 363 -7.03 -16.38 17.25
CA ALA A 363 -7.28 -16.64 18.66
C ALA A 363 -8.74 -17.06 18.92
N ALA A 364 -9.69 -16.44 18.20
CA ALA A 364 -11.10 -16.73 18.33
C ALA A 364 -11.53 -18.08 17.70
N LEU A 365 -10.83 -18.54 16.65
CA LEU A 365 -11.21 -19.76 15.92
C LEU A 365 -10.52 -21.04 16.45
N ASP A 366 -9.40 -20.90 17.14
CA ASP A 366 -8.55 -22.01 17.61
C ASP A 366 -8.09 -22.96 16.48
N VAL A 367 -7.69 -22.40 15.36
CA VAL A 367 -7.18 -23.13 14.18
C VAL A 367 -5.74 -22.68 13.85
N THR A 368 -5.05 -23.47 13.05
CA THR A 368 -3.78 -23.10 12.44
C THR A 368 -3.99 -22.17 11.25
N VAL A 369 -2.92 -21.49 10.82
CA VAL A 369 -2.99 -20.59 9.66
C VAL A 369 -3.27 -21.38 8.38
N ALA A 370 -2.70 -22.57 8.21
CA ALA A 370 -2.98 -23.44 7.07
C ALA A 370 -4.46 -23.90 7.03
N GLU A 371 -5.03 -24.28 8.18
CA GLU A 371 -6.47 -24.63 8.28
C GLU A 371 -7.37 -23.44 7.96
N LEU A 372 -7.04 -22.23 8.47
CA LEU A 372 -7.76 -21.04 8.14
C LEU A 372 -7.73 -20.77 6.63
N ARG A 373 -6.55 -20.84 6.00
CA ARG A 373 -6.39 -20.66 4.54
C ARG A 373 -7.24 -21.64 3.74
N ALA A 374 -7.23 -22.91 4.15
CA ALA A 374 -8.02 -23.96 3.50
C ALA A 374 -9.54 -23.77 3.63
N SER A 375 -10.01 -23.01 4.62
CA SER A 375 -11.43 -22.73 4.83
C SER A 375 -12.02 -21.70 3.86
N TYR A 376 -11.17 -20.92 3.18
CA TYR A 376 -11.59 -19.90 2.21
C TYR A 376 -11.76 -20.47 0.79
N PRO A 377 -12.59 -19.83 -0.07
CA PRO A 377 -12.67 -20.18 -1.48
C PRO A 377 -11.28 -20.19 -2.12
N GLN A 378 -10.99 -21.22 -2.92
CA GLN A 378 -9.69 -21.37 -3.56
C GLN A 378 -9.70 -20.71 -4.92
N TYR A 379 -8.87 -19.68 -5.10
CA TYR A 379 -8.61 -19.02 -6.36
C TYR A 379 -7.11 -18.87 -6.58
N TYR A 380 -6.72 -18.92 -7.84
CA TYR A 380 -5.32 -18.80 -8.28
C TYR A 380 -5.22 -17.71 -9.33
N MET A 381 -4.18 -16.89 -9.23
CA MET A 381 -3.94 -15.79 -10.15
C MET A 381 -2.75 -16.06 -11.05
N SER A 382 -2.86 -15.57 -12.30
CA SER A 382 -1.74 -15.51 -13.23
C SER A 382 -1.51 -14.04 -13.61
N LYS A 383 -0.32 -13.53 -13.33
CA LYS A 383 0.07 -12.12 -13.57
C LYS A 383 1.05 -12.06 -14.74
N ASN A 384 0.60 -11.50 -15.85
CA ASN A 384 1.34 -11.43 -17.11
C ASN A 384 1.44 -9.99 -17.64
N LYS A 385 2.33 -9.78 -18.60
CA LYS A 385 2.42 -8.54 -19.39
C LYS A 385 2.71 -8.84 -20.84
N ILE A 386 2.24 -7.97 -21.72
CA ILE A 386 2.66 -7.91 -23.13
C ILE A 386 3.42 -6.61 -23.33
N GLU A 387 4.63 -6.71 -23.87
CA GLU A 387 5.40 -5.55 -24.32
C GLU A 387 4.96 -5.20 -25.73
N LEU A 388 4.66 -3.94 -25.95
CA LEU A 388 4.18 -3.39 -27.21
C LEU A 388 5.17 -2.36 -27.73
N THR A 389 5.17 -2.14 -29.04
CA THR A 389 5.92 -1.02 -29.59
C THR A 389 5.14 0.29 -29.38
N PRO A 390 5.83 1.45 -29.29
CA PRO A 390 5.18 2.75 -29.03
C PRO A 390 4.12 3.14 -30.07
N GLU A 391 4.15 2.53 -31.25
CA GLU A 391 3.23 2.81 -32.35
C GLU A 391 1.87 2.12 -32.20
N ILE A 392 1.78 1.15 -31.26
CA ILE A 392 0.55 0.36 -31.05
C ILE A 392 -0.40 1.13 -30.14
N ASP A 393 -1.61 1.36 -30.64
CA ASP A 393 -2.70 1.98 -29.88
C ASP A 393 -3.32 0.96 -28.90
N VAL A 394 -2.87 1.06 -27.63
CA VAL A 394 -3.37 0.20 -26.55
C VAL A 394 -4.86 0.39 -26.29
N ASP A 395 -5.36 1.61 -26.41
CA ASP A 395 -6.77 1.92 -26.13
C ASP A 395 -7.67 1.28 -27.19
N ALA A 396 -7.25 1.27 -28.47
CA ALA A 396 -7.96 0.56 -29.55
C ALA A 396 -7.98 -0.97 -29.33
N ILE A 397 -6.90 -1.56 -28.81
CA ILE A 397 -6.87 -2.99 -28.47
C ILE A 397 -7.88 -3.29 -27.36
N LEU A 398 -7.85 -2.52 -26.27
CA LEU A 398 -8.74 -2.71 -25.13
C LEU A 398 -10.21 -2.54 -25.54
N GLU A 399 -10.52 -1.56 -26.40
CA GLU A 399 -11.87 -1.37 -26.95
C GLU A 399 -12.31 -2.57 -27.79
N THR A 400 -11.42 -3.12 -28.63
CA THR A 400 -11.70 -4.29 -29.48
C THR A 400 -12.01 -5.52 -28.62
N ILE A 401 -11.20 -5.77 -27.59
CA ILE A 401 -11.45 -6.86 -26.62
C ILE A 401 -12.78 -6.64 -25.89
N SER A 402 -13.05 -5.43 -25.41
CA SER A 402 -14.31 -5.10 -24.74
C SER A 402 -15.52 -5.39 -25.63
N LYS A 403 -15.47 -4.99 -26.91
CA LYS A 403 -16.55 -5.29 -27.87
C LYS A 403 -16.72 -6.79 -28.12
N LYS A 404 -15.63 -7.53 -28.25
CA LYS A 404 -15.66 -8.99 -28.47
C LYS A 404 -16.35 -9.73 -27.31
N TYR A 405 -16.14 -9.29 -26.09
CA TYR A 405 -16.71 -9.91 -24.88
C TYR A 405 -17.93 -9.16 -24.32
N ALA A 406 -18.60 -8.31 -25.10
CA ALA A 406 -19.76 -7.51 -24.69
C ALA A 406 -20.95 -8.33 -24.15
N HIS A 407 -20.96 -9.64 -24.36
CA HIS A 407 -21.97 -10.56 -23.81
C HIS A 407 -21.67 -11.03 -22.39
N GLU A 408 -20.46 -10.74 -21.88
CA GLU A 408 -20.03 -11.02 -20.50
C GLU A 408 -20.20 -9.77 -19.63
N LYS A 409 -19.98 -9.93 -18.31
CA LYS A 409 -19.95 -8.78 -17.41
C LYS A 409 -18.63 -8.05 -17.54
N ILE A 410 -18.66 -6.80 -18.04
CA ILE A 410 -17.48 -5.97 -18.26
C ILE A 410 -17.47 -4.77 -17.35
N SER A 411 -16.27 -4.41 -16.87
CA SER A 411 -15.95 -3.11 -16.25
C SER A 411 -14.87 -2.41 -17.04
N THR A 412 -15.07 -1.12 -17.34
CA THR A 412 -14.10 -0.26 -18.06
C THR A 412 -13.61 0.92 -17.25
N ILE A 413 -13.76 0.89 -15.92
CA ILE A 413 -13.34 1.98 -15.03
C ILE A 413 -11.82 2.11 -14.90
N ASP A 414 -11.07 1.03 -15.22
CA ASP A 414 -9.61 1.02 -15.24
C ASP A 414 -9.16 -0.08 -16.25
N GLY A 415 -8.96 0.28 -17.52
CA GLY A 415 -8.73 -0.68 -18.56
C GLY A 415 -9.98 -1.52 -18.89
N VAL A 416 -9.85 -2.83 -19.00
CA VAL A 416 -10.98 -3.74 -19.29
C VAL A 416 -10.90 -4.96 -18.38
N LYS A 417 -11.88 -5.11 -17.48
CA LYS A 417 -12.08 -6.35 -16.74
C LYS A 417 -13.28 -7.09 -17.28
N ILE A 418 -13.11 -8.38 -17.56
CA ILE A 418 -14.15 -9.29 -18.01
C ILE A 418 -14.35 -10.35 -16.93
N ASP A 419 -15.55 -10.40 -16.34
CA ASP A 419 -15.95 -11.39 -15.37
C ASP A 419 -16.74 -12.51 -16.08
N PHE A 420 -16.15 -13.71 -16.13
CA PHE A 420 -16.82 -14.94 -16.51
C PHE A 420 -17.46 -15.62 -15.28
N PRO A 421 -18.28 -16.65 -15.44
CA PRO A 421 -18.93 -17.31 -14.31
C PRO A 421 -18.00 -17.78 -13.19
N SER A 422 -16.83 -18.38 -13.55
CA SER A 422 -15.86 -18.96 -12.59
C SER A 422 -14.49 -18.31 -12.62
N GLU A 423 -14.20 -17.46 -13.59
CA GLU A 423 -12.89 -16.85 -13.82
C GLU A 423 -13.03 -15.37 -14.20
N TRP A 424 -11.94 -14.61 -14.16
CA TRP A 424 -11.92 -13.25 -14.71
C TRP A 424 -10.57 -12.92 -15.34
N VAL A 425 -10.56 -11.94 -16.23
CA VAL A 425 -9.35 -11.30 -16.74
C VAL A 425 -9.45 -9.79 -16.61
N HIS A 426 -8.34 -9.15 -16.21
CA HIS A 426 -8.20 -7.70 -16.16
C HIS A 426 -7.02 -7.23 -16.98
N LEU A 427 -7.29 -6.40 -17.96
CA LEU A 427 -6.35 -5.83 -18.91
C LEU A 427 -6.15 -4.35 -18.59
N ARG A 428 -4.91 -3.94 -18.32
CA ARG A 428 -4.59 -2.56 -17.96
C ARG A 428 -3.39 -2.04 -18.74
N LYS A 429 -3.55 -0.83 -19.26
CA LYS A 429 -2.44 -0.05 -19.80
C LYS A 429 -1.48 0.35 -18.67
N SER A 430 -0.17 0.25 -18.89
CA SER A 430 0.80 0.86 -18.00
C SER A 430 0.88 2.36 -18.27
N ASN A 431 0.94 3.16 -17.22
CA ASN A 431 1.12 4.61 -17.36
C ASN A 431 2.58 5.03 -17.63
N THR A 432 3.53 4.08 -17.54
CA THR A 432 4.97 4.35 -17.58
C THR A 432 5.70 3.62 -18.69
N GLU A 433 5.12 2.57 -19.23
CA GLU A 433 5.75 1.68 -20.21
C GLU A 433 4.74 1.28 -21.30
N PRO A 434 5.17 1.02 -22.53
CA PRO A 434 4.28 0.52 -23.58
C PRO A 434 3.95 -0.97 -23.36
N ILE A 435 3.24 -1.28 -22.27
CA ILE A 435 2.81 -2.62 -21.91
C ILE A 435 1.33 -2.67 -21.57
N ILE A 436 0.72 -3.82 -21.81
CA ILE A 436 -0.57 -4.22 -21.24
C ILE A 436 -0.28 -5.22 -20.12
N ARG A 437 -0.73 -4.93 -18.91
CA ARG A 437 -0.77 -5.89 -17.81
C ARG A 437 -2.01 -6.77 -17.96
N ILE A 438 -1.83 -8.07 -17.80
CA ILE A 438 -2.88 -9.08 -17.96
C ILE A 438 -2.90 -9.92 -16.70
N TYR A 439 -3.91 -9.68 -15.87
CA TYR A 439 -4.14 -10.47 -14.66
C TYR A 439 -5.38 -11.34 -14.88
N THR A 440 -5.26 -12.61 -14.51
CA THR A 440 -6.37 -13.57 -14.59
C THR A 440 -6.51 -14.29 -13.26
N GLU A 441 -7.72 -14.71 -12.94
CA GLU A 441 -8.02 -15.54 -11.79
C GLU A 441 -8.98 -16.65 -12.18
N ALA A 442 -8.72 -17.87 -11.69
CA ALA A 442 -9.55 -19.03 -11.89
C ALA A 442 -9.50 -20.00 -10.69
N PRO A 443 -10.37 -21.03 -10.60
CA PRO A 443 -10.35 -22.00 -9.51
C PRO A 443 -9.09 -22.86 -9.44
N THR A 444 -8.32 -22.98 -10.55
CA THR A 444 -7.02 -23.68 -10.56
C THR A 444 -5.95 -22.80 -11.22
N GLN A 445 -4.67 -23.03 -10.88
CA GLN A 445 -3.56 -22.35 -11.52
C GLN A 445 -3.53 -22.61 -13.04
N HIS A 446 -3.79 -23.86 -13.43
CA HIS A 446 -3.85 -24.26 -14.83
C HIS A 446 -4.89 -23.45 -15.62
N ASP A 447 -6.09 -23.27 -15.08
CA ASP A 447 -7.15 -22.51 -15.75
C ASP A 447 -6.83 -21.02 -15.80
N ALA A 448 -6.23 -20.45 -14.74
CA ALA A 448 -5.79 -19.05 -14.73
C ALA A 448 -4.72 -18.79 -15.81
N ASP A 449 -3.74 -19.71 -15.94
CA ASP A 449 -2.69 -19.61 -16.97
C ASP A 449 -3.27 -19.82 -18.37
N ALA A 450 -4.19 -20.77 -18.55
CA ALA A 450 -4.87 -21.02 -19.82
C ALA A 450 -5.68 -19.79 -20.28
N LEU A 451 -6.42 -19.15 -19.36
CA LEU A 451 -7.15 -17.91 -19.65
C LEU A 451 -6.19 -16.79 -20.08
N ALA A 452 -5.07 -16.62 -19.34
CA ALA A 452 -4.07 -15.60 -19.68
C ALA A 452 -3.51 -15.82 -21.09
N LEU A 453 -3.10 -17.05 -21.42
CA LEU A 453 -2.57 -17.40 -22.73
C LEU A 453 -3.59 -17.16 -23.85
N ARG A 454 -4.86 -17.52 -23.65
CA ARG A 454 -5.94 -17.26 -24.61
C ARG A 454 -6.05 -15.76 -24.94
N ILE A 455 -6.10 -14.92 -23.91
CA ILE A 455 -6.23 -13.47 -24.10
C ILE A 455 -4.97 -12.85 -24.71
N ILE A 456 -3.78 -13.33 -24.33
CA ILE A 456 -2.51 -12.90 -24.94
C ILE A 456 -2.51 -13.18 -26.44
N GLN A 457 -2.92 -14.39 -26.87
CA GLN A 457 -3.00 -14.76 -28.27
C GLN A 457 -4.01 -13.88 -29.03
N GLU A 458 -5.16 -13.58 -28.44
CA GLU A 458 -6.15 -12.69 -29.04
C GLU A 458 -5.62 -11.27 -29.24
N ILE A 459 -4.92 -10.73 -28.25
CA ILE A 459 -4.28 -9.41 -28.36
C ILE A 459 -3.21 -9.44 -29.46
N GLN A 460 -2.39 -10.49 -29.54
CA GLN A 460 -1.39 -10.63 -30.61
C GLN A 460 -2.01 -10.68 -32.01
N ILE A 461 -3.16 -11.31 -32.18
CA ILE A 461 -3.90 -11.31 -33.46
C ILE A 461 -4.35 -9.89 -33.79
N ILE A 462 -4.91 -9.13 -32.82
CA ILE A 462 -5.37 -7.75 -33.04
C ILE A 462 -4.20 -6.83 -33.42
N VAL A 463 -3.05 -7.00 -32.77
CA VAL A 463 -1.84 -6.20 -33.05
C VAL A 463 -1.27 -6.46 -34.47
N ASN A 464 -1.42 -7.68 -34.97
CA ASN A 464 -0.89 -8.08 -36.30
C ASN A 464 -1.88 -7.87 -37.44
N THR A 465 -3.08 -7.37 -37.17
CA THR A 465 -4.11 -7.09 -38.20
C THR A 465 -4.18 -5.60 -38.52
#